data_89c5ebc42937e586d4ea6ba12de44eca
#
_entry.id   89c5ebc42937e586d4ea6ba12de44eca
#
_cell.length_a   1.000
_cell.length_b   1.000
_cell.length_c   1.000
_cell.angle_alpha   90.00
_cell.angle_beta   90.00
_cell.angle_gamma   90.00
#
_symmetry.space_group_name_H-M   'P 1'
#
loop_
_entity.id
_entity.type
_entity.pdbx_description
1 polymer ?
#
loop_
_entity_poly.entity_id
_entity_poly.type
_entity_poly.pdbx_seq_one_letter_code
_entity_poly.pdbx_strand_id
1 'polypeptide(L)'
;MGQVTLEPLKIPDRIRMEVTAEREWTEAANRLRARVLLPAAFAAPAPILPGEHRVFMVFNRKGGAGKTTTTLELACAWAAMGYSVRVLDCDPQDAGLSGWLEPVYPEGMAVENRKTLKDVLYGKAGLDEATYFTRYTNVYIVPSYEDCAVAEYDPSVSSERILRRAIKQSEAPVDITIVDCPPKIGKLSTYTLAIGGKIIVPSQVSALDAKSGESLRQAITDAQDDYDVETVAAVLTAWDATNIAKSVGNQMAVDYPGALVCPVRKTVDARTAPDQMKSIREFAPRSTTTRDFDQLGRLLVAPREEVAA
;
A
#
# COMPACT_ATOMS: atom_id res chain seq x y z
N MET A 1 3.47 3.66 36.92
CA MET A 1 3.55 3.33 35.50
C MET A 1 2.13 3.44 34.95
N GLY A 2 1.79 4.58 34.32
CA GLY A 2 0.45 4.77 33.75
C GLY A 2 0.28 3.92 32.51
N GLN A 3 -0.72 3.06 32.49
CA GLN A 3 -1.15 2.33 31.31
C GLN A 3 -1.69 3.34 30.30
N VAL A 4 -1.12 3.36 29.10
CA VAL A 4 -1.64 4.14 27.97
C VAL A 4 -2.64 3.25 27.24
N THR A 5 -3.91 3.56 27.39
CA THR A 5 -4.99 2.98 26.62
C THR A 5 -4.93 3.55 25.20
N LEU A 6 -4.65 2.69 24.22
CA LEU A 6 -4.74 3.08 22.80
C LEU A 6 -6.21 2.96 22.39
N GLU A 7 -6.90 4.09 22.25
CA GLU A 7 -8.24 4.09 21.64
C GLU A 7 -8.15 3.76 20.14
N PRO A 8 -9.22 3.18 19.53
CA PRO A 8 -9.29 3.03 18.08
C PRO A 8 -9.07 4.40 17.46
N LEU A 9 -8.25 4.44 16.41
CA LEU A 9 -7.76 5.68 15.85
C LEU A 9 -8.91 6.56 15.36
N LYS A 10 -9.36 7.50 16.17
CA LYS A 10 -9.80 8.78 15.64
C LYS A 10 -8.51 9.49 15.26
N ILE A 11 -8.15 9.46 13.97
CA ILE A 11 -7.00 10.21 13.49
C ILE A 11 -7.30 11.67 13.80
N PRO A 12 -6.52 12.32 14.66
CA PRO A 12 -6.88 13.64 15.13
C PRO A 12 -6.88 14.61 13.95
N ASP A 13 -7.92 15.42 13.87
CA ASP A 13 -7.99 16.58 12.99
C ASP A 13 -6.72 17.44 13.26
N ARG A 14 -5.90 17.68 12.24
CA ARG A 14 -4.66 18.48 12.34
C ARG A 14 -4.88 19.87 12.98
N ILE A 15 -6.12 20.34 12.99
CA ILE A 15 -6.51 21.69 13.46
C ILE A 15 -7.02 21.69 14.92
N ARG A 16 -7.30 20.50 15.52
CA ARG A 16 -7.95 20.40 16.83
C ARG A 16 -7.24 19.52 17.86
N MET A 17 -5.97 19.22 17.66
CA MET A 17 -5.22 18.43 18.65
C MET A 17 -5.02 19.27 19.93
N GLU A 18 -5.73 18.93 20.99
CA GLU A 18 -5.33 19.35 22.33
C GLU A 18 -3.93 18.80 22.65
N VAL A 19 -3.11 19.58 23.33
CA VAL A 19 -1.70 19.25 23.66
C VAL A 19 -1.55 17.89 24.38
N THR A 20 -2.59 17.41 25.06
CA THR A 20 -2.69 16.09 25.67
C THR A 20 -2.73 14.93 24.65
N ALA A 21 -3.56 15.05 23.62
CA ALA A 21 -3.66 14.03 22.57
C ALA A 21 -2.36 13.95 21.75
N GLU A 22 -1.73 15.09 21.50
CA GLU A 22 -0.43 15.18 20.83
C GLU A 22 0.70 14.50 21.62
N ARG A 23 0.67 14.62 22.95
CA ARG A 23 1.62 13.96 23.86
C ARG A 23 1.42 12.44 23.89
N GLU A 24 0.19 11.97 24.02
CA GLU A 24 -0.15 10.55 24.00
C GLU A 24 0.19 9.91 22.64
N TRP A 25 -0.08 10.62 21.55
CA TRP A 25 0.30 10.24 20.20
C TRP A 25 1.82 10.12 20.04
N THR A 26 2.55 11.15 20.51
CA THR A 26 4.01 11.18 20.47
C THR A 26 4.63 10.08 21.32
N GLU A 27 4.03 9.74 22.47
CA GLU A 27 4.49 8.64 23.32
C GLU A 27 4.19 7.26 22.71
N ALA A 28 3.01 7.06 22.11
CA ALA A 28 2.68 5.84 21.38
C ALA A 28 3.58 5.66 20.15
N ALA A 29 3.79 6.71 19.37
CA ALA A 29 4.70 6.73 18.24
C ALA A 29 6.15 6.48 18.66
N ASN A 30 6.60 7.00 19.81
CA ASN A 30 7.94 6.77 20.32
C ASN A 30 8.15 5.34 20.85
N ARG A 31 7.11 4.69 21.42
CA ARG A 31 7.16 3.27 21.79
C ARG A 31 7.21 2.36 20.57
N LEU A 32 6.48 2.72 19.49
CA LEU A 32 6.58 2.02 18.21
C LEU A 32 7.92 2.29 17.52
N ARG A 33 8.47 3.50 17.61
CA ARG A 33 9.83 3.84 17.13
C ARG A 33 10.92 3.01 17.81
N ALA A 34 10.74 2.64 19.07
CA ALA A 34 11.67 1.75 19.77
C ALA A 34 11.66 0.32 19.18
N ARG A 35 10.61 -0.08 18.46
CA ARG A 35 10.52 -1.38 17.80
C ARG A 35 11.07 -1.37 16.37
N VAL A 36 10.86 -0.28 15.60
CA VAL A 36 11.35 -0.18 14.22
C VAL A 36 11.77 1.25 13.90
N LEU A 37 13.07 1.50 13.93
CA LEU A 37 13.64 2.75 13.43
C LEU A 37 13.73 2.68 11.91
N LEU A 38 12.82 3.34 11.21
CA LEU A 38 13.06 3.66 9.80
C LEU A 38 14.14 4.75 9.75
N PRO A 39 15.29 4.53 9.09
CA PRO A 39 16.34 5.54 9.03
C PRO A 39 15.81 6.82 8.42
N ALA A 40 15.87 7.92 9.15
CA ALA A 40 15.60 9.26 8.63
C ALA A 40 16.74 9.70 7.71
N ALA A 41 16.79 9.16 6.49
CA ALA A 41 17.90 9.39 5.56
C ALA A 41 17.48 10.18 4.30
N PHE A 42 16.33 10.88 4.34
CA PHE A 42 15.82 11.52 3.13
C PHE A 42 15.69 13.03 3.31
N ALA A 43 15.96 13.76 2.20
CA ALA A 43 15.59 15.16 2.09
C ALA A 43 14.10 15.34 2.43
N ALA A 44 13.75 16.54 2.92
CA ALA A 44 12.36 16.85 3.22
C ALA A 44 11.44 16.41 2.08
N PRO A 45 10.30 15.75 2.39
CA PRO A 45 9.37 15.31 1.38
C PRO A 45 8.90 16.51 0.54
N ALA A 46 8.66 16.28 -0.75
CA ALA A 46 7.95 17.26 -1.56
C ALA A 46 6.61 17.55 -0.85
N PRO A 47 6.26 18.83 -0.60
CA PRO A 47 5.05 19.13 0.12
C PRO A 47 3.84 18.60 -0.65
N ILE A 48 3.08 17.67 -0.03
CA ILE A 48 1.73 17.40 -0.48
C ILE A 48 0.92 18.62 -0.07
N LEU A 49 0.27 19.27 -1.04
CA LEU A 49 -0.54 20.44 -0.75
C LEU A 49 -1.65 20.06 0.24
N PRO A 50 -1.98 20.95 1.21
CA PRO A 50 -3.05 20.68 2.16
C PRO A 50 -4.34 20.29 1.41
N GLY A 51 -4.90 19.12 1.73
CA GLY A 51 -6.09 18.58 1.07
C GLY A 51 -5.81 17.71 -0.18
N GLU A 52 -4.57 17.56 -0.62
CA GLU A 52 -4.21 16.60 -1.65
C GLU A 52 -4.00 15.22 -1.00
N HIS A 53 -4.86 14.26 -1.35
CA HIS A 53 -4.74 12.87 -0.95
C HIS A 53 -4.43 12.03 -2.18
N ARG A 54 -3.35 11.25 -2.14
CA ARG A 54 -2.91 10.43 -3.27
C ARG A 54 -3.28 8.98 -3.03
N VAL A 55 -3.91 8.36 -4.03
CA VAL A 55 -4.26 6.93 -4.00
C VAL A 55 -3.42 6.17 -5.01
N PHE A 56 -2.74 5.12 -4.55
CA PHE A 56 -2.00 4.18 -5.37
C PHE A 56 -2.57 2.78 -5.21
N MET A 57 -2.70 2.07 -6.33
CA MET A 57 -3.15 0.68 -6.37
C MET A 57 -2.04 -0.19 -6.93
N VAL A 58 -1.61 -1.20 -6.18
CA VAL A 58 -0.60 -2.15 -6.64
C VAL A 58 -1.32 -3.34 -7.24
N PHE A 59 -1.41 -3.37 -8.57
CA PHE A 59 -2.27 -4.29 -9.29
C PHE A 59 -1.50 -5.20 -10.25
N ASN A 60 -1.70 -6.49 -10.12
CA ASN A 60 -1.33 -7.51 -11.11
C ASN A 60 -2.16 -8.76 -10.86
N ARG A 61 -2.58 -9.42 -11.94
CA ARG A 61 -3.40 -10.65 -11.90
C ARG A 61 -2.61 -11.88 -11.49
N LYS A 62 -1.29 -11.83 -11.52
CA LYS A 62 -0.43 -12.98 -11.22
C LYS A 62 -0.11 -13.07 -9.74
N GLY A 63 -0.28 -14.26 -9.15
CA GLY A 63 0.27 -14.58 -7.84
C GLY A 63 1.80 -14.51 -7.87
N GLY A 64 2.42 -14.00 -6.82
CA GLY A 64 3.88 -13.88 -6.74
C GLY A 64 4.50 -12.78 -7.62
N ALA A 65 3.71 -11.89 -8.24
CA ALA A 65 4.24 -10.76 -9.02
C ALA A 65 4.97 -9.71 -8.16
N GLY A 66 4.87 -9.80 -6.83
CA GLY A 66 5.48 -8.86 -5.90
C GLY A 66 4.55 -7.73 -5.47
N LYS A 67 3.23 -7.87 -5.58
CA LYS A 67 2.24 -6.86 -5.16
C LYS A 67 2.44 -6.47 -3.69
N THR A 68 2.25 -7.40 -2.79
CA THR A 68 2.35 -7.21 -1.34
C THR A 68 3.70 -6.63 -0.92
N THR A 69 4.81 -7.16 -1.49
CA THR A 69 6.15 -6.62 -1.24
C THR A 69 6.27 -5.17 -1.73
N THR A 70 5.78 -4.87 -2.93
CA THR A 70 5.81 -3.51 -3.49
C THR A 70 4.97 -2.55 -2.65
N THR A 71 3.80 -2.98 -2.20
CA THR A 71 2.92 -2.20 -1.31
C THR A 71 3.61 -1.88 0.01
N LEU A 72 4.17 -2.89 0.68
CA LEU A 72 4.86 -2.74 1.95
C LEU A 72 6.07 -1.80 1.84
N GLU A 73 6.94 -2.06 0.86
CA GLU A 73 8.19 -1.30 0.72
C GLU A 73 7.94 0.15 0.32
N LEU A 74 6.96 0.43 -0.55
CA LEU A 74 6.56 1.79 -0.87
C LEU A 74 5.93 2.50 0.32
N ALA A 75 5.06 1.84 1.08
CA ALA A 75 4.49 2.41 2.30
C ALA A 75 5.60 2.80 3.30
N CYS A 76 6.57 1.91 3.52
CA CYS A 76 7.72 2.18 4.38
C CYS A 76 8.65 3.27 3.81
N ALA A 77 8.84 3.33 2.48
CA ALA A 77 9.65 4.35 1.85
C ALA A 77 9.01 5.75 2.01
N TRP A 78 7.72 5.88 1.74
CA TRP A 78 7.00 7.15 1.92
C TRP A 78 6.92 7.57 3.39
N ALA A 79 6.70 6.63 4.30
CA ALA A 79 6.72 6.91 5.73
C ALA A 79 8.10 7.41 6.20
N ALA A 80 9.19 6.85 5.65
CA ALA A 80 10.55 7.32 5.90
C ALA A 80 10.82 8.73 5.32
N MET A 81 10.09 9.12 4.27
CA MET A 81 10.10 10.48 3.73
C MET A 81 9.23 11.46 4.53
N GLY A 82 8.51 10.99 5.55
CA GLY A 82 7.69 11.82 6.43
C GLY A 82 6.20 11.85 6.06
N TYR A 83 5.77 11.13 5.03
CA TYR A 83 4.35 11.02 4.70
C TYR A 83 3.60 10.11 5.67
N SER A 84 2.34 10.41 5.93
CA SER A 84 1.40 9.51 6.58
C SER A 84 0.75 8.61 5.53
N VAL A 85 0.91 7.29 5.69
CA VAL A 85 0.53 6.30 4.68
C VAL A 85 -0.49 5.33 5.25
N ARG A 86 -1.68 5.25 4.63
CA ARG A 86 -2.67 4.21 4.90
C ARG A 86 -2.53 3.09 3.88
N VAL A 87 -2.42 1.88 4.38
CA VAL A 87 -2.42 0.66 3.57
C VAL A 87 -3.80 0.01 3.64
N LEU A 88 -4.41 -0.27 2.49
CA LEU A 88 -5.60 -1.11 2.40
C LEU A 88 -5.16 -2.50 1.93
N ASP A 89 -5.31 -3.50 2.79
CA ASP A 89 -5.09 -4.88 2.42
C ASP A 89 -6.37 -5.44 1.80
N CYS A 90 -6.39 -5.58 0.48
CA CYS A 90 -7.54 -6.11 -0.25
C CYS A 90 -7.33 -7.56 -0.74
N ASP A 91 -6.21 -8.18 -0.37
CA ASP A 91 -5.95 -9.60 -0.64
C ASP A 91 -6.28 -10.44 0.62
N PRO A 92 -7.41 -11.15 0.66
CA PRO A 92 -7.87 -11.86 1.86
C PRO A 92 -7.12 -13.17 2.12
N GLN A 93 -5.87 -13.30 1.68
CA GLN A 93 -5.07 -14.49 1.93
C GLN A 93 -4.44 -14.46 3.31
N ASP A 94 -4.41 -15.59 3.99
CA ASP A 94 -3.67 -15.75 5.26
C ASP A 94 -2.19 -15.42 5.09
N ALA A 95 -1.61 -14.81 6.12
CA ALA A 95 -0.24 -14.31 6.12
C ALA A 95 0.05 -13.23 5.05
N GLY A 96 -0.98 -12.55 4.56
CA GLY A 96 -0.86 -11.40 3.66
C GLY A 96 -0.25 -10.17 4.34
N LEU A 97 -0.49 -9.02 3.75
CA LEU A 97 0.07 -7.74 4.20
C LEU A 97 -0.32 -7.39 5.64
N SER A 98 -1.55 -7.76 6.06
CA SER A 98 -2.03 -7.58 7.43
C SER A 98 -1.17 -8.30 8.48
N GLY A 99 -0.68 -9.48 8.16
CA GLY A 99 0.25 -10.22 9.01
C GLY A 99 1.61 -9.53 9.14
N TRP A 100 2.13 -8.97 8.04
CA TRP A 100 3.43 -8.29 8.06
C TRP A 100 3.40 -6.94 8.76
N LEU A 101 2.32 -6.18 8.59
CA LEU A 101 2.17 -4.86 9.19
C LEU A 101 1.78 -4.93 10.68
N GLU A 102 1.23 -6.07 11.13
CA GLU A 102 0.84 -6.31 12.52
C GLU A 102 -0.03 -5.16 13.09
N PRO A 103 -1.35 -5.14 12.79
CA PRO A 103 -2.24 -4.11 13.30
C PRO A 103 -2.15 -4.00 14.83
N VAL A 104 -1.93 -2.80 15.34
CA VAL A 104 -1.89 -2.51 16.77
C VAL A 104 -3.29 -2.12 17.22
N TYR A 105 -3.98 -3.04 17.88
CA TYR A 105 -5.30 -2.81 18.42
C TYR A 105 -5.23 -2.10 19.77
N PRO A 106 -6.23 -1.26 20.11
CA PRO A 106 -6.35 -0.67 21.44
C PRO A 106 -6.31 -1.71 22.54
N GLU A 107 -5.69 -1.37 23.68
CA GLU A 107 -5.63 -2.26 24.83
C GLU A 107 -7.06 -2.59 25.33
N GLY A 108 -7.31 -3.89 25.53
CA GLY A 108 -8.63 -4.37 25.97
C GLY A 108 -9.69 -4.44 24.87
N MET A 109 -9.36 -4.11 23.61
CA MET A 109 -10.30 -4.28 22.51
C MET A 109 -10.54 -5.76 22.25
N ALA A 110 -11.78 -6.20 22.45
CA ALA A 110 -12.22 -7.55 22.13
C ALA A 110 -12.12 -7.82 20.63
N VAL A 111 -11.82 -9.07 20.24
CA VAL A 111 -11.62 -9.45 18.83
C VAL A 111 -12.82 -9.12 17.97
N GLU A 112 -14.04 -9.33 18.47
CA GLU A 112 -15.30 -9.04 17.79
C GLU A 112 -15.55 -7.56 17.52
N ASN A 113 -14.83 -6.67 18.21
CA ASN A 113 -14.95 -5.22 18.04
C ASN A 113 -13.91 -4.68 17.03
N ARG A 114 -12.95 -5.51 16.61
CA ARG A 114 -11.94 -5.13 15.62
C ARG A 114 -12.58 -5.00 14.26
N LYS A 115 -12.59 -3.78 13.73
CA LYS A 115 -13.09 -3.51 12.38
C LYS A 115 -12.05 -3.85 11.34
N THR A 116 -12.49 -4.39 10.22
CA THR A 116 -11.63 -4.85 9.13
C THR A 116 -12.13 -4.33 7.79
N LEU A 117 -11.41 -4.59 6.72
CA LEU A 117 -11.88 -4.28 5.36
C LEU A 117 -13.26 -4.90 5.09
N LYS A 118 -13.55 -6.08 5.64
CA LYS A 118 -14.87 -6.71 5.53
C LYS A 118 -15.98 -5.80 6.09
N ASP A 119 -15.79 -5.21 7.27
CA ASP A 119 -16.78 -4.30 7.85
C ASP A 119 -17.01 -3.07 6.97
N VAL A 120 -15.95 -2.54 6.37
CA VAL A 120 -16.06 -1.42 5.42
C VAL A 120 -16.84 -1.82 4.17
N LEU A 121 -16.56 -3.00 3.58
CA LEU A 121 -17.27 -3.51 2.41
C LEU A 121 -18.75 -3.76 2.66
N TYR A 122 -19.11 -4.13 3.88
CA TYR A 122 -20.51 -4.33 4.29
C TYR A 122 -21.17 -3.05 4.83
N GLY A 123 -20.47 -1.92 4.84
CA GLY A 123 -20.99 -0.65 5.37
C GLY A 123 -21.24 -0.67 6.89
N LYS A 124 -20.60 -1.58 7.62
CA LYS A 124 -20.71 -1.74 9.08
C LYS A 124 -19.70 -0.89 9.85
N ALA A 125 -18.71 -0.35 9.16
CA ALA A 125 -17.71 0.56 9.71
C ALA A 125 -17.28 1.57 8.67
N GLY A 126 -16.88 2.77 9.13
CA GLY A 126 -16.15 3.73 8.32
C GLY A 126 -14.70 3.29 8.12
N LEU A 127 -14.03 3.89 7.13
CA LEU A 127 -12.63 3.55 6.85
C LEU A 127 -11.72 3.89 8.05
N ASP A 128 -11.99 4.99 8.73
CA ASP A 128 -11.19 5.44 9.86
C ASP A 128 -11.34 4.53 11.09
N GLU A 129 -12.56 3.99 11.31
CA GLU A 129 -12.81 3.01 12.37
C GLU A 129 -12.08 1.69 12.14
N ALA A 130 -11.83 1.33 10.87
CA ALA A 130 -11.10 0.13 10.47
C ALA A 130 -9.59 0.38 10.27
N THR A 131 -9.10 1.59 10.52
CA THR A 131 -7.69 1.96 10.36
C THR A 131 -6.95 1.84 11.68
N TYR A 132 -5.86 1.08 11.69
CA TYR A 132 -5.03 0.85 12.88
C TYR A 132 -3.59 1.28 12.65
N PHE A 133 -2.90 1.58 13.73
CA PHE A 133 -1.46 1.70 13.73
C PHE A 133 -0.80 0.38 13.34
N THR A 134 0.42 0.49 12.85
CA THR A 134 1.29 -0.66 12.66
C THR A 134 2.55 -0.49 13.50
N ARG A 135 3.42 -1.49 13.48
CA ARG A 135 4.75 -1.36 14.08
C ARG A 135 5.66 -0.36 13.37
N TYR A 136 5.30 0.07 12.15
CA TYR A 136 6.04 1.07 11.37
C TYR A 136 5.48 2.47 11.62
N THR A 137 6.33 3.41 11.99
CA THR A 137 5.94 4.81 12.20
C THR A 137 5.34 5.39 10.91
N ASN A 138 4.25 6.14 11.01
CA ASN A 138 3.52 6.77 9.91
C ASN A 138 2.92 5.79 8.88
N VAL A 139 2.89 4.49 9.18
CA VAL A 139 2.19 3.48 8.38
C VAL A 139 0.99 2.98 9.16
N TYR A 140 -0.19 3.09 8.57
CA TYR A 140 -1.46 2.63 9.12
C TYR A 140 -2.03 1.54 8.22
N ILE A 141 -2.87 0.68 8.76
CA ILE A 141 -3.47 -0.42 8.00
C ILE A 141 -4.97 -0.54 8.24
N VAL A 142 -5.71 -0.79 7.16
CA VAL A 142 -7.04 -1.40 7.18
C VAL A 142 -6.84 -2.88 6.91
N PRO A 143 -6.92 -3.73 7.95
CA PRO A 143 -6.56 -5.14 7.80
C PRO A 143 -7.64 -5.95 7.10
N SER A 144 -7.21 -7.02 6.44
CA SER A 144 -8.07 -8.03 5.85
C SER A 144 -7.64 -9.42 6.32
N TYR A 145 -8.61 -10.33 6.44
CA TYR A 145 -8.40 -11.71 6.83
C TYR A 145 -9.23 -12.62 5.93
N GLU A 146 -9.07 -13.94 6.04
CA GLU A 146 -9.78 -14.94 5.21
C GLU A 146 -11.29 -14.73 5.15
N ASP A 147 -11.90 -14.23 6.21
CA ASP A 147 -13.33 -13.97 6.28
C ASP A 147 -13.78 -12.85 5.32
N CYS A 148 -12.85 -12.01 4.84
CA CYS A 148 -13.11 -11.02 3.81
C CYS A 148 -13.37 -11.66 2.44
N ALA A 149 -12.86 -12.87 2.18
CA ALA A 149 -13.05 -13.59 0.92
C ALA A 149 -14.53 -13.86 0.61
N VAL A 150 -15.38 -13.92 1.62
CA VAL A 150 -16.84 -14.07 1.45
C VAL A 150 -17.43 -12.92 0.64
N ALA A 151 -16.88 -11.69 0.76
CA ALA A 151 -17.35 -10.53 0.01
C ALA A 151 -17.23 -10.70 -1.51
N GLU A 152 -16.36 -11.60 -1.99
CA GLU A 152 -16.22 -11.93 -3.42
C GLU A 152 -17.51 -12.50 -4.02
N TYR A 153 -18.26 -13.26 -3.23
CA TYR A 153 -19.44 -14.00 -3.69
C TYR A 153 -20.75 -13.48 -3.10
N ASP A 154 -20.71 -12.64 -2.08
CA ASP A 154 -21.90 -12.16 -1.37
C ASP A 154 -22.60 -11.06 -2.17
N PRO A 155 -23.85 -11.26 -2.63
CA PRO A 155 -24.59 -10.27 -3.38
C PRO A 155 -24.97 -9.03 -2.56
N SER A 156 -24.92 -9.10 -1.22
CA SER A 156 -25.22 -7.95 -0.35
C SER A 156 -24.13 -6.87 -0.45
N VAL A 157 -22.90 -7.25 -0.81
CA VAL A 157 -21.82 -6.32 -1.17
C VAL A 157 -21.99 -5.95 -2.65
N SER A 158 -22.86 -5.02 -2.96
CA SER A 158 -23.30 -4.74 -4.34
C SER A 158 -22.69 -3.48 -4.96
N SER A 159 -22.08 -2.61 -4.16
CA SER A 159 -21.54 -1.34 -4.68
C SER A 159 -20.06 -1.44 -4.98
N GLU A 160 -19.70 -1.48 -6.25
CA GLU A 160 -18.30 -1.42 -6.70
C GLU A 160 -17.55 -0.17 -6.20
N ARG A 161 -18.29 0.93 -5.94
CA ARG A 161 -17.71 2.20 -5.47
C ARG A 161 -17.65 2.32 -3.94
N ILE A 162 -17.86 1.22 -3.21
CA ILE A 162 -17.90 1.25 -1.73
C ILE A 162 -16.56 1.75 -1.15
N LEU A 163 -15.44 1.24 -1.64
CA LEU A 163 -14.11 1.64 -1.17
C LEU A 163 -13.79 3.09 -1.57
N ARG A 164 -14.13 3.51 -2.79
CA ARG A 164 -13.99 4.90 -3.22
C ARG A 164 -14.77 5.86 -2.32
N ARG A 165 -15.99 5.48 -1.96
CA ARG A 165 -16.82 6.27 -1.04
C ARG A 165 -16.19 6.32 0.34
N ALA A 166 -15.76 5.19 0.87
CA ALA A 166 -15.13 5.11 2.19
C ALA A 166 -13.87 5.98 2.28
N ILE A 167 -13.01 5.97 1.23
CA ILE A 167 -11.84 6.84 1.16
C ILE A 167 -12.23 8.33 1.12
N LYS A 168 -13.25 8.69 0.32
CA LYS A 168 -13.73 10.09 0.24
C LYS A 168 -14.38 10.60 1.52
N GLN A 169 -14.98 9.71 2.30
CA GLN A 169 -15.64 10.03 3.58
C GLN A 169 -14.68 9.98 4.76
N SER A 170 -13.46 9.51 4.56
CA SER A 170 -12.43 9.49 5.60
C SER A 170 -12.07 10.92 5.99
N GLU A 171 -12.11 11.20 7.27
CA GLU A 171 -11.67 12.46 7.87
C GLU A 171 -10.21 12.39 8.32
N ALA A 172 -9.63 11.21 8.28
CA ALA A 172 -8.27 10.97 8.70
C ALA A 172 -7.26 11.67 7.78
N PRO A 173 -6.37 12.51 8.32
CA PRO A 173 -5.40 13.25 7.53
C PRO A 173 -4.22 12.37 7.12
N VAL A 174 -4.45 11.43 6.19
CA VAL A 174 -3.37 10.67 5.57
C VAL A 174 -2.98 11.31 4.24
N ASP A 175 -1.68 11.35 3.97
CA ASP A 175 -1.15 11.93 2.74
C ASP A 175 -1.31 10.96 1.56
N ILE A 176 -1.16 9.66 1.83
CA ILE A 176 -1.18 8.61 0.81
C ILE A 176 -2.04 7.44 1.28
N THR A 177 -2.87 6.92 0.40
CA THR A 177 -3.46 5.57 0.54
C THR A 177 -2.85 4.66 -0.53
N ILE A 178 -2.30 3.52 -0.11
CA ILE A 178 -1.82 2.47 -1.01
C ILE A 178 -2.64 1.20 -0.81
N VAL A 179 -3.06 0.59 -1.90
CA VAL A 179 -3.96 -0.56 -1.93
C VAL A 179 -3.23 -1.79 -2.44
N ASP A 180 -3.15 -2.84 -1.63
CA ASP A 180 -2.70 -4.16 -2.07
C ASP A 180 -3.86 -4.90 -2.73
N CYS A 181 -3.83 -5.01 -4.04
CA CYS A 181 -4.94 -5.58 -4.80
C CYS A 181 -4.88 -7.12 -4.84
N PRO A 182 -6.04 -7.81 -4.82
CA PRO A 182 -6.08 -9.27 -4.92
C PRO A 182 -5.56 -9.75 -6.29
N PRO A 183 -5.01 -10.98 -6.36
CA PRO A 183 -4.42 -11.50 -7.59
C PRO A 183 -5.47 -11.98 -8.63
N LYS A 184 -6.68 -12.28 -8.19
CA LYS A 184 -7.73 -12.79 -9.07
C LYS A 184 -8.62 -11.66 -9.56
N ILE A 185 -9.03 -11.72 -10.83
CA ILE A 185 -10.12 -10.88 -11.31
C ILE A 185 -11.42 -11.41 -10.71
N GLY A 186 -12.09 -10.54 -10.02
CA GLY A 186 -13.35 -10.80 -9.37
C GLY A 186 -13.91 -9.51 -8.79
N LYS A 187 -14.88 -9.62 -7.93
CA LYS A 187 -15.57 -8.51 -7.34
C LYS A 187 -14.63 -7.59 -6.55
N LEU A 188 -13.76 -8.17 -5.70
CA LEU A 188 -12.82 -7.39 -4.91
C LEU A 188 -11.81 -6.63 -5.78
N SER A 189 -11.28 -7.24 -6.84
CA SER A 189 -10.36 -6.54 -7.74
C SER A 189 -11.06 -5.41 -8.50
N THR A 190 -12.30 -5.59 -8.94
CA THR A 190 -13.11 -4.52 -9.52
C THR A 190 -13.31 -3.38 -8.53
N TYR A 191 -13.61 -3.70 -7.28
CA TYR A 191 -13.81 -2.68 -6.23
C TYR A 191 -12.54 -1.91 -5.92
N THR A 192 -11.36 -2.56 -5.98
CA THR A 192 -10.08 -1.85 -5.81
C THR A 192 -9.81 -0.91 -6.99
N LEU A 193 -10.04 -1.32 -8.22
CA LEU A 193 -9.87 -0.47 -9.40
C LEU A 193 -10.89 0.68 -9.44
N ALA A 194 -12.12 0.45 -8.97
CA ALA A 194 -13.16 1.47 -8.87
C ALA A 194 -12.87 2.57 -7.83
N ILE A 195 -11.85 2.42 -6.99
CA ILE A 195 -11.37 3.49 -6.10
C ILE A 195 -10.95 4.70 -6.94
N GLY A 196 -10.29 4.47 -8.06
CA GLY A 196 -9.65 5.51 -8.86
C GLY A 196 -8.27 5.88 -8.34
N GLY A 197 -7.47 6.53 -9.16
CA GLY A 197 -6.13 6.98 -8.81
C GLY A 197 -5.01 6.31 -9.64
N LYS A 198 -3.86 6.07 -9.05
CA LYS A 198 -2.63 5.69 -9.75
C LYS A 198 -2.35 4.19 -9.62
N ILE A 199 -2.17 3.51 -10.76
CA ILE A 199 -1.84 2.07 -10.79
C ILE A 199 -0.33 1.89 -10.87
N ILE A 200 0.19 1.00 -10.02
CA ILE A 200 1.56 0.48 -10.04
C ILE A 200 1.46 -1.00 -10.43
N VAL A 201 2.15 -1.40 -11.48
CA VAL A 201 2.14 -2.75 -12.03
C VAL A 201 3.45 -3.47 -11.70
N PRO A 202 3.54 -4.25 -10.61
CA PRO A 202 4.71 -5.09 -10.36
C PRO A 202 4.69 -6.31 -11.26
N SER A 203 5.85 -6.70 -11.80
CA SER A 203 6.00 -7.91 -12.63
C SER A 203 7.37 -8.54 -12.40
N GLN A 204 7.39 -9.86 -12.19
CA GLN A 204 8.67 -10.59 -12.12
C GLN A 204 9.25 -10.80 -13.51
N VAL A 205 10.57 -10.69 -13.61
CA VAL A 205 11.32 -10.88 -14.86
C VAL A 205 11.10 -12.27 -15.49
N SER A 206 10.87 -13.30 -14.67
CA SER A 206 10.67 -14.69 -15.14
C SER A 206 9.24 -15.00 -15.60
N ALA A 207 8.32 -14.05 -15.53
CA ALA A 207 6.90 -14.32 -15.45
C ALA A 207 6.07 -13.73 -16.60
N LEU A 208 6.68 -13.12 -17.60
CA LEU A 208 5.96 -12.64 -18.77
C LEU A 208 5.62 -13.83 -19.70
N ASP A 209 4.57 -14.50 -19.30
CA ASP A 209 3.75 -15.25 -20.23
C ASP A 209 2.97 -14.21 -21.06
N ALA A 210 3.13 -14.21 -22.38
CA ALA A 210 2.50 -13.23 -23.27
C ALA A 210 0.97 -13.12 -23.04
N LYS A 211 0.32 -14.26 -22.75
CA LYS A 211 -1.13 -14.27 -22.46
C LYS A 211 -1.50 -13.59 -21.14
N SER A 212 -0.68 -13.73 -20.10
CA SER A 212 -0.99 -13.09 -18.80
C SER A 212 -0.78 -11.58 -18.88
N GLY A 213 0.19 -11.10 -19.67
CA GLY A 213 0.40 -9.69 -19.95
C GLY A 213 -0.77 -9.05 -20.70
N GLU A 214 -1.27 -9.69 -21.75
CA GLU A 214 -2.41 -9.19 -22.52
C GLU A 214 -3.67 -9.04 -21.68
N SER A 215 -4.00 -10.07 -20.90
CA SER A 215 -5.19 -10.01 -20.05
C SER A 215 -5.08 -9.03 -18.89
N LEU A 216 -3.87 -8.73 -18.42
CA LEU A 216 -3.62 -7.66 -17.44
C LEU A 216 -3.82 -6.29 -18.08
N ARG A 217 -3.26 -6.06 -19.27
CA ARG A 217 -3.47 -4.83 -20.03
C ARG A 217 -4.95 -4.58 -20.29
N GLN A 218 -5.67 -5.59 -20.75
CA GLN A 218 -7.10 -5.46 -20.99
C GLN A 218 -7.85 -5.03 -19.74
N ALA A 219 -7.58 -5.68 -18.58
CA ALA A 219 -8.23 -5.31 -17.33
C ALA A 219 -7.91 -3.88 -16.87
N ILE A 220 -6.69 -3.39 -17.14
CA ILE A 220 -6.31 -2.00 -16.86
C ILE A 220 -7.00 -1.04 -17.84
N THR A 221 -7.08 -1.39 -19.13
CA THR A 221 -7.78 -0.58 -20.14
C THR A 221 -9.28 -0.47 -19.79
N ASP A 222 -9.93 -1.59 -19.50
CA ASP A 222 -11.33 -1.61 -19.06
C ASP A 222 -11.54 -0.73 -17.83
N ALA A 223 -10.60 -0.79 -16.88
CA ALA A 223 -10.67 0.07 -15.69
C ALA A 223 -10.45 1.56 -16.01
N GLN A 224 -9.62 1.89 -16.99
CA GLN A 224 -9.42 3.27 -17.46
C GLN A 224 -10.65 3.83 -18.18
N ASP A 225 -11.39 2.97 -18.87
CA ASP A 225 -12.64 3.37 -19.54
C ASP A 225 -13.78 3.62 -18.52
N ASP A 226 -13.81 2.84 -17.42
CA ASP A 226 -14.90 2.90 -16.45
C ASP A 226 -14.61 3.81 -15.25
N TYR A 227 -13.34 4.00 -14.90
CA TYR A 227 -12.89 4.69 -13.69
C TYR A 227 -11.74 5.65 -14.00
N ASP A 228 -11.57 6.63 -13.11
CA ASP A 228 -10.47 7.60 -13.18
C ASP A 228 -9.17 6.97 -12.65
N VAL A 229 -8.52 6.14 -13.46
CA VAL A 229 -7.27 5.46 -13.12
C VAL A 229 -6.19 5.71 -14.17
N GLU A 230 -4.94 5.79 -13.72
CA GLU A 230 -3.77 6.01 -14.55
C GLU A 230 -2.65 5.03 -14.15
N THR A 231 -2.04 4.34 -15.11
CA THR A 231 -0.82 3.56 -14.86
C THR A 231 0.39 4.48 -14.79
N VAL A 232 0.98 4.61 -13.59
CA VAL A 232 2.11 5.52 -13.35
C VAL A 232 3.46 4.83 -13.26
N ALA A 233 3.47 3.54 -12.93
CA ALA A 233 4.71 2.77 -12.87
C ALA A 233 4.51 1.29 -13.25
N ALA A 234 5.51 0.75 -13.92
CA ALA A 234 5.71 -0.66 -14.17
C ALA A 234 6.99 -1.10 -13.45
N VAL A 235 6.87 -1.97 -12.45
CA VAL A 235 7.95 -2.33 -11.54
C VAL A 235 8.46 -3.72 -11.88
N LEU A 236 9.71 -3.81 -12.39
CA LEU A 236 10.39 -5.08 -12.65
C LEU A 236 10.92 -5.64 -11.34
N THR A 237 10.16 -6.51 -10.69
CA THR A 237 10.59 -7.13 -9.45
C THR A 237 11.61 -8.25 -9.68
N ALA A 238 12.56 -8.41 -8.77
CA ALA A 238 13.64 -9.39 -8.84
C ALA A 238 14.52 -9.26 -10.10
N TRP A 239 14.79 -8.03 -10.51
CA TRP A 239 15.59 -7.73 -11.69
C TRP A 239 17.07 -8.12 -11.51
N ASP A 240 17.66 -8.78 -12.52
CA ASP A 240 19.03 -9.32 -12.48
C ASP A 240 19.93 -8.86 -13.65
N ALA A 241 19.53 -7.83 -14.39
CA ALA A 241 20.25 -7.26 -15.55
C ALA A 241 20.47 -8.20 -16.73
N THR A 242 19.83 -9.36 -16.78
CA THR A 242 19.91 -10.30 -17.91
C THR A 242 19.25 -9.72 -19.18
N ASN A 243 19.55 -10.30 -20.34
CA ASN A 243 18.90 -9.89 -21.59
C ASN A 243 17.39 -10.13 -21.55
N ILE A 244 16.95 -11.17 -20.83
CA ILE A 244 15.53 -11.43 -20.60
C ILE A 244 14.92 -10.28 -19.79
N ALA A 245 15.56 -9.86 -18.70
CA ALA A 245 15.08 -8.75 -17.88
C ALA A 245 14.97 -7.45 -18.69
N LYS A 246 15.95 -7.15 -19.52
CA LYS A 246 15.92 -5.98 -20.42
C LYS A 246 14.80 -6.05 -21.44
N SER A 247 14.58 -7.23 -22.05
CA SER A 247 13.47 -7.45 -22.98
C SER A 247 12.12 -7.24 -22.33
N VAL A 248 11.96 -7.75 -21.09
CA VAL A 248 10.76 -7.56 -20.30
C VAL A 248 10.53 -6.07 -19.99
N GLY A 249 11.58 -5.34 -19.59
CA GLY A 249 11.48 -3.91 -19.33
C GLY A 249 11.08 -3.11 -20.57
N ASN A 250 11.65 -3.43 -21.73
CA ASN A 250 11.27 -2.81 -23.00
C ASN A 250 9.80 -3.11 -23.35
N GLN A 251 9.35 -4.34 -23.13
CA GLN A 251 7.96 -4.71 -23.35
C GLN A 251 7.01 -3.93 -22.42
N MET A 252 7.36 -3.81 -21.14
CA MET A 252 6.54 -3.02 -20.21
C MET A 252 6.48 -1.53 -20.58
N ALA A 253 7.55 -0.96 -21.14
CA ALA A 253 7.54 0.40 -21.65
C ALA A 253 6.58 0.58 -22.85
N VAL A 254 6.44 -0.46 -23.68
CA VAL A 254 5.46 -0.48 -24.78
C VAL A 254 4.04 -0.71 -24.26
N ASP A 255 3.90 -1.60 -23.28
CA ASP A 255 2.60 -1.99 -22.73
C ASP A 255 1.95 -0.88 -21.88
N TYR A 256 2.76 -0.05 -21.23
CA TYR A 256 2.32 1.04 -20.36
C TYR A 256 2.98 2.37 -20.75
N PRO A 257 2.57 2.94 -21.89
CA PRO A 257 3.16 4.19 -22.39
C PRO A 257 2.92 5.33 -21.37
N GLY A 258 4.00 6.05 -21.06
CA GLY A 258 3.97 7.15 -20.08
C GLY A 258 4.17 6.72 -18.61
N ALA A 259 4.17 5.41 -18.32
CA ALA A 259 4.51 4.92 -16.99
C ALA A 259 6.04 4.84 -16.79
N LEU A 260 6.49 5.04 -15.54
CA LEU A 260 7.87 4.81 -15.15
C LEU A 260 8.17 3.30 -15.20
N VAL A 261 9.21 2.89 -15.93
CA VAL A 261 9.68 1.50 -15.88
C VAL A 261 10.83 1.40 -14.89
N CYS A 262 10.60 0.81 -13.74
CA CYS A 262 11.53 0.80 -12.62
C CYS A 262 12.01 -0.61 -12.29
N PRO A 263 13.31 -0.90 -12.47
CA PRO A 263 13.89 -2.16 -12.02
C PRO A 263 14.11 -2.13 -10.50
N VAL A 264 13.64 -3.16 -9.82
CA VAL A 264 13.92 -3.46 -8.42
C VAL A 264 14.82 -4.68 -8.37
N ARG A 265 16.07 -4.48 -7.97
CA ARG A 265 17.11 -5.50 -8.03
C ARG A 265 16.83 -6.67 -7.09
N LYS A 266 17.13 -7.87 -7.59
CA LYS A 266 17.06 -9.09 -6.82
C LYS A 266 18.21 -9.13 -5.80
N THR A 267 17.90 -9.30 -4.54
CA THR A 267 18.88 -9.51 -3.47
C THR A 267 18.50 -10.69 -2.59
N VAL A 268 19.45 -11.20 -1.84
CA VAL A 268 19.20 -12.22 -0.81
C VAL A 268 18.27 -11.63 0.26
N ASP A 269 18.51 -10.39 0.66
CA ASP A 269 17.72 -9.69 1.67
C ASP A 269 16.23 -9.63 1.32
N ALA A 270 15.92 -9.32 0.03
CA ALA A 270 14.55 -9.27 -0.46
C ALA A 270 13.82 -10.62 -0.41
N ARG A 271 14.58 -11.72 -0.42
CA ARG A 271 14.03 -13.09 -0.27
C ARG A 271 13.90 -13.51 1.18
N THR A 272 14.80 -13.04 2.05
CA THR A 272 14.86 -13.46 3.46
C THR A 272 13.95 -12.62 4.36
N ALA A 273 13.76 -11.34 4.06
CA ALA A 273 12.94 -10.43 4.86
C ALA A 273 11.50 -10.94 5.05
N PRO A 274 10.80 -11.46 4.02
CA PRO A 274 9.47 -12.06 4.16
C PRO A 274 9.41 -13.21 5.16
N ASP A 275 10.42 -14.09 5.17
CA ASP A 275 10.48 -15.23 6.09
C ASP A 275 10.54 -14.79 7.57
N GLN A 276 10.94 -13.54 7.81
CA GLN A 276 10.99 -12.92 9.13
C GLN A 276 9.85 -11.95 9.39
N MET A 277 8.86 -11.91 8.52
CA MET A 277 7.73 -10.97 8.59
C MET A 277 8.20 -9.50 8.72
N LYS A 278 9.28 -9.14 8.00
CA LYS A 278 9.88 -7.80 8.03
C LYS A 278 9.84 -7.16 6.65
N SER A 279 9.74 -5.82 6.62
CA SER A 279 10.07 -5.11 5.39
C SER A 279 11.55 -5.30 5.05
N ILE A 280 11.90 -5.22 3.76
CA ILE A 280 13.30 -5.28 3.34
C ILE A 280 14.08 -4.11 3.96
N ARG A 281 13.42 -2.96 4.08
CA ARG A 281 13.97 -1.76 4.74
C ARG A 281 14.31 -2.02 6.21
N GLU A 282 13.45 -2.70 6.95
CA GLU A 282 13.71 -3.07 8.35
C GLU A 282 14.84 -4.09 8.46
N PHE A 283 14.82 -5.10 7.60
CA PHE A 283 15.78 -6.20 7.61
C PHE A 283 17.16 -5.77 7.13
N ALA A 284 17.22 -5.01 6.03
CA ALA A 284 18.46 -4.59 5.37
C ALA A 284 18.35 -3.15 4.84
N PRO A 285 18.39 -2.13 5.72
CA PRO A 285 18.13 -0.73 5.36
C PRO A 285 19.11 -0.15 4.34
N ARG A 286 20.26 -0.78 4.14
CA ARG A 286 21.30 -0.36 3.18
C ARG A 286 21.33 -1.22 1.92
N SER A 287 20.42 -2.17 1.75
CA SER A 287 20.38 -3.05 0.59
C SER A 287 20.11 -2.25 -0.70
N THR A 288 20.49 -2.81 -1.82
CA THR A 288 20.19 -2.19 -3.13
C THR A 288 18.70 -2.18 -3.41
N THR A 289 17.98 -3.22 -3.00
CA THR A 289 16.50 -3.30 -3.14
C THR A 289 15.81 -2.20 -2.34
N THR A 290 16.26 -1.91 -1.11
CA THR A 290 15.71 -0.81 -0.31
C THR A 290 15.90 0.53 -1.03
N ARG A 291 17.10 0.78 -1.59
CA ARG A 291 17.37 2.02 -2.34
C ARG A 291 16.53 2.13 -3.61
N ASP A 292 16.26 1.02 -4.29
CA ASP A 292 15.44 1.00 -5.50
C ASP A 292 13.99 1.40 -5.16
N PHE A 293 13.42 0.88 -4.06
CA PHE A 293 12.11 1.30 -3.58
C PHE A 293 12.09 2.76 -3.10
N ASP A 294 13.15 3.24 -2.47
CA ASP A 294 13.28 4.65 -2.10
C ASP A 294 13.25 5.56 -3.31
N GLN A 295 14.00 5.20 -4.36
CA GLN A 295 14.00 5.96 -5.60
C GLN A 295 12.64 5.93 -6.28
N LEU A 296 12.00 4.76 -6.38
CA LEU A 296 10.66 4.62 -6.94
C LEU A 296 9.65 5.47 -6.15
N GLY A 297 9.67 5.37 -4.83
CA GLY A 297 8.78 6.15 -3.96
C GLY A 297 8.91 7.65 -4.18
N ARG A 298 10.15 8.16 -4.33
CA ARG A 298 10.39 9.59 -4.65
C ARG A 298 9.80 9.99 -5.99
N LEU A 299 10.07 9.21 -7.04
CA LEU A 299 9.57 9.50 -8.39
C LEU A 299 8.04 9.51 -8.46
N LEU A 300 7.38 8.64 -7.70
CA LEU A 300 5.92 8.55 -7.69
C LEU A 300 5.23 9.74 -7.00
N VAL A 301 5.91 10.42 -6.08
CA VAL A 301 5.37 11.58 -5.36
C VAL A 301 5.93 12.91 -5.86
N ALA A 302 6.99 12.89 -6.68
CA ALA A 302 7.56 14.09 -7.28
C ALA A 302 6.55 14.80 -8.21
N PRO A 303 6.62 16.13 -8.35
CA PRO A 303 5.93 16.84 -9.42
C PRO A 303 6.35 16.30 -10.80
N ARG A 304 5.40 16.16 -11.73
CA ARG A 304 5.68 15.59 -13.07
C ARG A 304 6.78 16.34 -13.85
N GLU A 305 6.97 17.61 -13.60
CA GLU A 305 8.01 18.44 -14.25
C GLU A 305 9.44 18.01 -13.87
N GLU A 306 9.64 17.42 -12.68
CA GLU A 306 10.95 16.93 -12.22
C GLU A 306 11.30 15.53 -12.75
N VAL A 307 10.33 14.77 -13.24
CA VAL A 307 10.52 13.39 -13.71
C VAL A 307 10.94 13.33 -15.18
N ALA A 308 10.66 14.38 -15.95
CA ALA A 308 10.96 14.46 -17.39
C ALA A 308 12.36 15.02 -17.72
N ALA A 309 13.15 15.45 -16.74
CA ALA A 309 14.50 15.96 -16.87
C ALA A 309 15.56 14.90 -16.51
#